data_10f31a2569a2e40e7d49c24668341439
#
_entry.id   10f31a2569a2e40e7d49c24668341439
#
_cell.length_a   1.000
_cell.length_b   1.000
_cell.length_c   1.000
_cell.angle_alpha   90.00
_cell.angle_beta   90.00
_cell.angle_gamma   90.00
#
_symmetry.space_group_name_H-M   'P 1'
#
loop_
_entity.id
_entity.type
_entity.pdbx_description
1 polymer ?
#
loop_
_entity_poly.entity_id
_entity_poly.type
_entity_poly.pdbx_seq_one_letter_code
_entity_poly.pdbx_strand_id
1 'polypeptide(L)'
;MGWFIEEQCMKNEFLKQVARLYLEKEGDGIADCCFVFPNRRSSLFFRKYLGELLSKPMFSPTLTTINTLFAEISGLRTADKISLLVDLYKEYNISSFDEFVFWGDIILNDFDDIDKYLVDAKKLFTNIKDLHELDGGYEFLSDEQIRAIKSFWGTFNKYSDGAKEEQFLSIWNNLYRIYTDFRANLLSKGEAYEGMIYRSVAEAVKGDAPTMPSAAEGVKSLLSKYRKIVFVGLNALNECEKALLTYLKKEGVADFYWDFYGEEITDEANKSSLFMKENVLRYPSLYPLPDGQKDISLAEREISVIGVPSAVGQAKCLMNLLPELDPQETSIVLPDETLLYPVLNSIPEEIRDINVTMGYSLKNSQLATFMGHISPLWRKAKEIGGETHFYHSSVSAILGHKYIQDLPEVGE
;
A
#
# COMPACT_ATOMS: atom_id res chain seq x y z
N MET A 1 -12.04 39.40 -12.84
CA MET A 1 -11.74 38.99 -11.47
C MET A 1 -11.33 37.49 -11.37
N GLY A 2 -11.71 36.64 -12.32
CA GLY A 2 -11.39 35.21 -12.34
C GLY A 2 -9.91 34.85 -12.58
N TRP A 3 -9.15 35.66 -13.29
CA TRP A 3 -7.73 35.39 -13.62
C TRP A 3 -6.77 35.51 -12.43
N PHE A 4 -7.12 36.27 -11.39
CA PHE A 4 -6.27 36.45 -10.22
C PHE A 4 -6.38 35.29 -9.23
N ILE A 5 -7.51 34.56 -9.20
CA ILE A 5 -7.74 33.42 -8.31
C ILE A 5 -7.04 32.19 -8.87
N GLU A 6 -7.06 31.97 -10.17
CA GLU A 6 -6.35 30.86 -10.85
C GLU A 6 -4.83 30.92 -10.67
N GLU A 7 -4.24 32.12 -10.76
CA GLU A 7 -2.79 32.32 -10.61
C GLU A 7 -2.32 32.15 -9.16
N GLN A 8 -3.15 32.42 -8.17
CA GLN A 8 -2.83 32.34 -6.76
C GLN A 8 -3.01 30.91 -6.24
N CYS A 9 -4.02 30.17 -6.71
CA CYS A 9 -4.22 28.76 -6.41
C CYS A 9 -3.12 27.90 -7.05
N MET A 10 -2.72 28.18 -8.30
CA MET A 10 -1.63 27.48 -9.00
C MET A 10 -0.23 27.79 -8.44
N LYS A 11 -0.06 28.87 -7.65
CA LYS A 11 1.25 29.22 -7.07
C LYS A 11 1.68 28.33 -5.89
N ASN A 12 0.75 27.62 -5.28
CA ASN A 12 1.00 26.86 -4.02
C ASN A 12 0.97 25.33 -4.17
N GLU A 13 0.95 24.79 -5.38
CA GLU A 13 1.03 23.33 -5.55
C GLU A 13 2.42 22.82 -5.17
N PHE A 14 2.51 22.05 -4.10
CA PHE A 14 3.75 21.51 -3.54
C PHE A 14 4.68 20.90 -4.61
N LEU A 15 4.16 19.99 -5.44
CA LEU A 15 4.97 19.34 -6.49
C LEU A 15 5.49 20.34 -7.52
N LYS A 16 4.71 21.37 -7.85
CA LYS A 16 5.10 22.43 -8.79
C LYS A 16 6.18 23.34 -8.21
N GLN A 17 6.09 23.64 -6.91
CA GLN A 17 7.13 24.37 -6.20
C GLN A 17 8.47 23.62 -6.20
N VAL A 18 8.46 22.31 -5.90
CA VAL A 18 9.66 21.47 -5.96
C VAL A 18 10.23 21.41 -7.38
N ALA A 19 9.37 21.25 -8.41
CA ALA A 19 9.80 21.23 -9.80
C ALA A 19 10.47 22.55 -10.21
N ARG A 20 9.84 23.68 -9.85
CA ARG A 20 10.39 25.03 -10.12
C ARG A 20 11.73 25.24 -9.43
N LEU A 21 11.80 24.92 -8.16
CA LEU A 21 13.04 25.06 -7.36
C LEU A 21 14.20 24.28 -7.97
N TYR A 22 13.95 23.04 -8.39
CA TYR A 22 15.01 22.23 -8.99
C TYR A 22 15.39 22.71 -10.39
N LEU A 23 14.46 23.20 -11.20
CA LEU A 23 14.79 23.84 -12.48
C LEU A 23 15.66 25.09 -12.28
N GLU A 24 15.37 25.91 -11.28
CA GLU A 24 16.13 27.12 -10.97
C GLU A 24 17.54 26.80 -10.43
N LYS A 25 17.67 25.77 -9.61
CA LYS A 25 18.95 25.42 -8.97
C LYS A 25 19.86 24.56 -9.83
N GLU A 26 19.29 23.61 -10.58
CA GLU A 26 20.04 22.60 -11.31
C GLU A 26 20.05 22.84 -12.83
N GLY A 27 19.08 23.60 -13.36
CA GLY A 27 18.97 23.85 -14.78
C GLY A 27 18.90 22.56 -15.59
N ASP A 28 19.72 22.47 -16.65
CA ASP A 28 19.80 21.25 -17.50
C ASP A 28 20.34 20.03 -16.71
N GLY A 29 21.04 20.23 -15.59
CA GLY A 29 21.53 19.16 -14.71
C GLY A 29 20.45 18.43 -13.92
N ILE A 30 19.18 18.86 -13.99
CA ILE A 30 18.06 18.12 -13.42
C ILE A 30 17.89 16.72 -14.07
N ALA A 31 18.35 16.56 -15.31
CA ALA A 31 18.34 15.30 -16.04
C ALA A 31 19.13 14.18 -15.32
N ASP A 32 20.16 14.54 -14.55
CA ASP A 32 21.00 13.61 -13.79
C ASP A 32 20.42 13.33 -12.38
N CYS A 33 19.25 13.87 -12.07
CA CYS A 33 18.55 13.65 -10.81
C CYS A 33 17.54 12.51 -10.90
N CYS A 34 17.32 11.82 -9.76
CA CYS A 34 16.25 10.85 -9.59
C CYS A 34 15.25 11.39 -8.56
N PHE A 35 14.00 11.59 -8.96
CA PHE A 35 12.93 11.98 -8.06
C PHE A 35 12.12 10.76 -7.65
N VAL A 36 11.98 10.56 -6.34
CA VAL A 36 11.33 9.41 -5.72
C VAL A 36 10.03 9.84 -5.05
N PHE A 37 8.94 9.23 -5.44
CA PHE A 37 7.58 9.55 -4.98
C PHE A 37 6.94 8.38 -4.22
N PRO A 38 5.91 8.62 -3.40
CA PRO A 38 5.15 7.56 -2.73
C PRO A 38 4.35 6.70 -3.73
N ASN A 39 3.92 7.28 -4.85
CA ASN A 39 3.10 6.60 -5.84
C ASN A 39 3.32 7.15 -7.26
N ARG A 40 2.83 6.40 -8.26
CA ARG A 40 2.99 6.76 -9.69
C ARG A 40 2.25 8.05 -10.07
N ARG A 41 1.14 8.36 -9.39
CA ARG A 41 0.35 9.56 -9.70
C ARG A 41 1.15 10.82 -9.40
N SER A 42 1.78 10.90 -8.22
CA SER A 42 2.63 12.05 -7.86
C SER A 42 3.72 12.27 -8.90
N SER A 43 4.34 11.20 -9.43
CA SER A 43 5.34 11.30 -10.49
C SER A 43 4.78 11.84 -11.82
N LEU A 44 3.52 11.48 -12.16
CA LEU A 44 2.87 11.99 -13.37
C LEU A 44 2.56 13.49 -13.26
N PHE A 45 2.02 13.94 -12.11
CA PHE A 45 1.79 15.37 -11.88
C PHE A 45 3.08 16.16 -11.84
N PHE A 46 4.12 15.64 -11.20
CA PHE A 46 5.43 16.28 -11.20
C PHE A 46 5.97 16.46 -12.63
N ARG A 47 5.83 15.42 -13.48
CA ARG A 47 6.22 15.51 -14.91
C ARG A 47 5.41 16.56 -15.67
N LYS A 48 4.10 16.63 -15.41
CA LYS A 48 3.22 17.64 -15.99
C LYS A 48 3.70 19.05 -15.61
N TYR A 49 3.87 19.32 -14.33
CA TYR A 49 4.33 20.63 -13.84
C TYR A 49 5.73 20.98 -14.34
N LEU A 50 6.63 20.02 -14.38
CA LEU A 50 7.95 20.22 -14.96
C LEU A 50 7.84 20.64 -16.43
N GLY A 51 6.98 19.98 -17.22
CA GLY A 51 6.72 20.32 -18.61
C GLY A 51 6.11 21.71 -18.81
N GLU A 52 5.22 22.14 -17.92
CA GLU A 52 4.62 23.49 -17.94
C GLU A 52 5.63 24.62 -17.66
N LEU A 53 6.65 24.31 -16.86
CA LEU A 53 7.70 25.27 -16.47
C LEU A 53 8.82 25.40 -17.51
N LEU A 54 8.92 24.45 -18.46
CA LEU A 54 9.98 24.44 -19.45
C LEU A 54 9.68 25.37 -20.63
N SER A 55 10.63 26.24 -20.96
CA SER A 55 10.60 27.08 -22.16
C SER A 55 11.25 26.41 -23.38
N LYS A 56 12.04 25.38 -23.19
CA LYS A 56 12.75 24.61 -24.23
C LYS A 56 12.73 23.12 -23.92
N PRO A 57 12.81 22.22 -24.93
CA PRO A 57 12.96 20.79 -24.70
C PRO A 57 14.21 20.49 -23.88
N MET A 58 14.08 19.54 -22.93
CA MET A 58 15.20 19.00 -22.16
C MET A 58 15.01 17.51 -21.87
N PHE A 59 16.07 16.83 -21.49
CA PHE A 59 15.97 15.45 -21.03
C PHE A 59 15.26 15.39 -19.66
N SER A 60 14.28 14.49 -19.55
CA SER A 60 13.54 14.29 -18.29
C SER A 60 14.44 13.67 -17.23
N PRO A 61 14.38 14.14 -15.98
CA PRO A 61 14.93 13.40 -14.86
C PRO A 61 14.29 12.01 -14.75
N THR A 62 14.95 11.12 -14.01
CA THR A 62 14.33 9.84 -13.64
C THR A 62 13.24 10.10 -12.59
N LEU A 63 12.02 9.62 -12.87
CA LEU A 63 10.88 9.69 -11.96
C LEU A 63 10.50 8.27 -11.56
N THR A 64 10.57 7.94 -10.29
CA THR A 64 10.31 6.59 -9.77
C THR A 64 9.48 6.62 -8.49
N THR A 65 9.03 5.45 -8.03
CA THR A 65 8.40 5.32 -6.71
C THR A 65 9.37 4.67 -5.73
N ILE A 66 9.11 4.84 -4.43
CA ILE A 66 9.95 4.25 -3.39
C ILE A 66 10.05 2.73 -3.54
N ASN A 67 8.92 2.04 -3.80
CA ASN A 67 8.90 0.59 -4.01
C ASN A 67 9.73 0.16 -5.24
N THR A 68 9.61 0.90 -6.35
CA THR A 68 10.38 0.62 -7.57
C THR A 68 11.88 0.83 -7.31
N LEU A 69 12.25 1.89 -6.59
CA LEU A 69 13.64 2.15 -6.22
C LEU A 69 14.25 1.00 -5.41
N PHE A 70 13.53 0.52 -4.39
CA PHE A 70 13.98 -0.63 -3.59
C PHE A 70 14.11 -1.90 -4.43
N ALA A 71 13.17 -2.18 -5.33
CA ALA A 71 13.24 -3.33 -6.23
C ALA A 71 14.45 -3.24 -7.19
N GLU A 72 14.72 -2.06 -7.77
CA GLU A 72 15.90 -1.84 -8.62
C GLU A 72 17.22 -2.04 -7.87
N ILE A 73 17.31 -1.54 -6.63
CA ILE A 73 18.51 -1.70 -5.79
C ILE A 73 18.71 -3.16 -5.42
N SER A 74 17.67 -3.87 -5.03
CA SER A 74 17.78 -5.27 -4.59
C SER A 74 18.13 -6.23 -5.74
N GLY A 75 17.69 -5.92 -6.95
CA GLY A 75 17.78 -6.81 -8.11
C GLY A 75 16.83 -8.01 -8.04
N LEU A 76 15.89 -8.04 -7.07
CA LEU A 76 14.89 -9.08 -6.92
C LEU A 76 13.59 -8.71 -7.64
N ARG A 77 12.89 -9.72 -8.13
CA ARG A 77 11.57 -9.58 -8.74
C ARG A 77 10.50 -9.74 -7.67
N THR A 78 9.58 -8.78 -7.57
CA THR A 78 8.41 -8.93 -6.71
C THR A 78 7.51 -10.04 -7.25
N ALA A 79 7.27 -11.06 -6.46
CA ALA A 79 6.34 -12.14 -6.79
C ALA A 79 4.89 -11.69 -6.58
N ASP A 80 3.98 -12.25 -7.37
CA ASP A 80 2.55 -12.00 -7.18
C ASP A 80 2.01 -12.71 -5.93
N LYS A 81 0.95 -12.16 -5.37
CA LYS A 81 0.37 -12.61 -4.10
C LYS A 81 -0.08 -14.08 -4.13
N ILE A 82 -0.62 -14.55 -5.25
CA ILE A 82 -1.11 -15.93 -5.37
C ILE A 82 0.06 -16.90 -5.38
N SER A 83 1.11 -16.60 -6.14
CA SER A 83 2.34 -17.38 -6.18
C SER A 83 2.99 -17.46 -4.79
N LEU A 84 3.04 -16.33 -4.07
CA LEU A 84 3.55 -16.28 -2.69
C LEU A 84 2.74 -17.18 -1.75
N LEU A 85 1.41 -17.14 -1.83
CA LEU A 85 0.53 -17.99 -1.02
C LEU A 85 0.70 -19.48 -1.33
N VAL A 86 0.85 -19.84 -2.60
CA VAL A 86 1.08 -21.24 -3.02
C VAL A 86 2.44 -21.72 -2.54
N ASP A 87 3.47 -20.90 -2.65
CA ASP A 87 4.81 -21.27 -2.18
C ASP A 87 4.87 -21.38 -0.65
N LEU A 88 4.21 -20.44 0.05
CA LEU A 88 4.09 -20.52 1.51
C LEU A 88 3.29 -21.76 1.95
N TYR A 89 2.21 -22.12 1.24
CA TYR A 89 1.44 -23.33 1.51
C TYR A 89 2.29 -24.61 1.45
N LYS A 90 3.23 -24.68 0.51
CA LYS A 90 4.13 -25.86 0.38
C LYS A 90 5.04 -26.03 1.59
N GLU A 91 5.39 -24.95 2.29
CA GLU A 91 6.18 -25.01 3.53
C GLU A 91 5.34 -25.47 4.73
N TYR A 92 4.01 -25.37 4.63
CA TYR A 92 3.05 -25.86 5.60
C TYR A 92 2.53 -27.23 5.18
N ASN A 93 2.73 -28.24 5.98
CA ASN A 93 2.20 -29.60 5.73
C ASN A 93 0.70 -29.67 6.09
N ILE A 94 -0.14 -28.85 5.44
CA ILE A 94 -1.59 -28.77 5.66
C ILE A 94 -2.32 -29.43 4.50
N SER A 95 -3.40 -30.16 4.78
CA SER A 95 -4.12 -30.97 3.79
C SER A 95 -4.98 -30.17 2.80
N SER A 96 -5.42 -28.95 3.14
CA SER A 96 -6.35 -28.14 2.34
C SER A 96 -5.80 -26.74 2.11
N PHE A 97 -5.64 -26.37 0.84
CA PHE A 97 -5.28 -25.02 0.43
C PHE A 97 -6.38 -23.99 0.75
N ASP A 98 -7.66 -24.38 0.62
CA ASP A 98 -8.79 -23.52 0.94
C ASP A 98 -8.83 -23.09 2.41
N GLU A 99 -8.42 -23.97 3.31
CA GLU A 99 -8.31 -23.66 4.74
C GLU A 99 -7.07 -22.80 5.06
N PHE A 100 -6.00 -23.01 4.29
CA PHE A 100 -4.75 -22.27 4.47
C PHE A 100 -4.82 -20.83 3.99
N VAL A 101 -5.50 -20.52 2.87
CA VAL A 101 -5.45 -19.21 2.20
C VAL A 101 -5.68 -18.04 3.14
N PHE A 102 -6.66 -18.14 4.02
CA PHE A 102 -6.97 -17.08 4.98
C PHE A 102 -5.80 -16.82 5.95
N TRP A 103 -5.23 -17.89 6.50
CA TRP A 103 -4.09 -17.83 7.41
C TRP A 103 -2.81 -17.44 6.70
N GLY A 104 -2.60 -18.01 5.53
CA GLY A 104 -1.45 -17.70 4.68
C GLY A 104 -1.36 -16.23 4.33
N ASP A 105 -2.49 -15.58 4.09
CA ASP A 105 -2.54 -14.14 3.83
C ASP A 105 -2.11 -13.31 5.04
N ILE A 106 -2.58 -13.67 6.23
CA ILE A 106 -2.19 -13.00 7.49
C ILE A 106 -0.68 -13.17 7.73
N ILE A 107 -0.18 -14.41 7.64
CA ILE A 107 1.23 -14.72 7.89
C ILE A 107 2.14 -14.03 6.88
N LEU A 108 1.73 -13.95 5.62
CA LEU A 108 2.49 -13.25 4.59
C LEU A 108 2.61 -11.75 4.89
N ASN A 109 1.54 -11.12 5.36
CA ASN A 109 1.56 -9.74 5.79
C ASN A 109 2.43 -9.53 7.04
N ASP A 110 2.37 -10.45 8.01
CA ASP A 110 3.22 -10.39 9.20
C ASP A 110 4.71 -10.54 8.85
N PHE A 111 5.04 -11.44 7.91
CA PHE A 111 6.42 -11.58 7.42
C PHE A 111 6.90 -10.31 6.69
N ASP A 112 6.01 -9.68 5.92
CA ASP A 112 6.30 -8.43 5.24
C ASP A 112 6.61 -7.31 6.24
N ASP A 113 5.81 -7.19 7.30
CA ASP A 113 6.01 -6.21 8.37
C ASP A 113 7.29 -6.49 9.19
N ILE A 114 7.56 -7.74 9.54
CA ILE A 114 8.79 -8.15 10.23
C ILE A 114 10.01 -7.67 9.45
N ASP A 115 9.99 -7.83 8.13
CA ASP A 115 11.09 -7.43 7.27
C ASP A 115 11.16 -5.90 7.09
N LYS A 116 10.05 -5.21 6.84
CA LYS A 116 10.01 -3.75 6.67
C LYS A 116 10.45 -2.99 7.92
N TYR A 117 10.11 -3.52 9.11
CA TYR A 117 10.49 -2.91 10.38
C TYR A 117 11.79 -3.45 10.96
N LEU A 118 12.51 -4.30 10.23
CA LEU A 118 13.81 -4.89 10.64
C LEU A 118 13.72 -5.64 11.98
N VAL A 119 12.59 -6.26 12.27
CA VAL A 119 12.39 -7.02 13.51
C VAL A 119 13.26 -8.28 13.49
N ASP A 120 13.85 -8.62 14.64
CA ASP A 120 14.54 -9.90 14.84
C ASP A 120 13.50 -11.04 14.90
N ALA A 121 13.27 -11.67 13.76
CA ALA A 121 12.28 -12.73 13.63
C ALA A 121 12.53 -13.91 14.59
N LYS A 122 13.81 -14.24 14.85
CA LYS A 122 14.14 -15.33 15.76
C LYS A 122 13.70 -15.00 17.18
N LYS A 123 13.99 -13.80 17.67
CA LYS A 123 13.55 -13.37 19.00
C LYS A 123 12.05 -13.25 19.10
N LEU A 124 11.41 -12.67 18.06
CA LEU A 124 9.97 -12.50 18.02
C LEU A 124 9.26 -13.85 18.14
N PHE A 125 9.59 -14.80 17.29
CA PHE A 125 8.92 -16.10 17.27
C PHE A 125 9.26 -16.97 18.49
N THR A 126 10.46 -16.85 19.07
CA THR A 126 10.80 -17.51 20.33
C THR A 126 9.97 -16.92 21.48
N ASN A 127 9.88 -15.60 21.59
CA ASN A 127 9.11 -14.95 22.64
C ASN A 127 7.61 -15.30 22.58
N ILE A 128 7.05 -15.39 21.38
CA ILE A 128 5.64 -15.79 21.19
C ILE A 128 5.43 -17.23 21.67
N LYS A 129 6.35 -18.14 21.35
CA LYS A 129 6.31 -19.52 21.83
C LYS A 129 6.39 -19.60 23.35
N ASP A 130 7.36 -18.91 23.95
CA ASP A 130 7.57 -18.88 25.40
C ASP A 130 6.36 -18.28 26.14
N LEU A 131 5.72 -17.24 25.56
CA LEU A 131 4.49 -16.64 26.09
C LEU A 131 3.31 -17.61 26.10
N HIS A 132 3.25 -18.52 25.13
CA HIS A 132 2.19 -19.52 25.09
C HIS A 132 2.43 -20.64 26.12
N GLU A 133 3.70 -21.03 26.32
CA GLU A 133 4.08 -22.03 27.32
C GLU A 133 3.94 -21.51 28.76
N LEU A 134 4.02 -20.19 28.98
CA LEU A 134 3.87 -19.50 30.26
C LEU A 134 2.39 -19.09 30.48
N ASP A 135 1.55 -20.06 30.71
CA ASP A 135 0.13 -19.84 31.02
C ASP A 135 -0.01 -18.98 32.30
N GLY A 136 0.05 -17.63 32.16
CA GLY A 136 -0.23 -16.68 33.23
C GLY A 136 0.81 -15.62 33.62
N GLY A 137 1.98 -15.56 33.01
CA GLY A 137 3.06 -14.64 33.39
C GLY A 137 3.32 -13.50 32.40
N TYR A 138 2.43 -12.50 32.32
CA TYR A 138 2.64 -11.32 31.48
C TYR A 138 3.27 -10.12 32.21
N GLU A 139 3.95 -10.34 33.34
CA GLU A 139 4.46 -9.29 34.24
C GLU A 139 5.50 -8.34 33.59
N PHE A 140 6.11 -8.74 32.47
CA PHE A 140 7.13 -7.95 31.75
C PHE A 140 6.57 -7.20 30.54
N LEU A 141 5.27 -7.33 30.23
CA LEU A 141 4.62 -6.63 29.13
C LEU A 141 3.80 -5.45 29.63
N SER A 142 3.71 -4.40 28.82
CA SER A 142 2.80 -3.29 29.11
C SER A 142 1.34 -3.73 28.96
N ASP A 143 0.42 -3.06 29.66
CA ASP A 143 -1.03 -3.33 29.56
C ASP A 143 -1.57 -3.20 28.13
N GLU A 144 -0.92 -2.40 27.27
CA GLU A 144 -1.28 -2.26 25.86
C GLU A 144 -0.84 -3.48 25.05
N GLN A 145 0.34 -4.00 25.30
CA GLN A 145 0.85 -5.22 24.67
C GLN A 145 0.02 -6.44 25.10
N ILE A 146 -0.31 -6.54 26.37
CA ILE A 146 -1.20 -7.59 26.89
C ILE A 146 -2.59 -7.51 26.24
N ARG A 147 -3.16 -6.31 26.09
CA ARG A 147 -4.45 -6.13 25.41
C ARG A 147 -4.40 -6.50 23.93
N ALA A 148 -3.34 -6.14 23.23
CA ALA A 148 -3.13 -6.50 21.82
C ALA A 148 -3.04 -8.03 21.65
N ILE A 149 -2.24 -8.69 22.50
CA ILE A 149 -2.09 -10.16 22.53
C ILE A 149 -3.42 -10.83 22.86
N LYS A 150 -4.13 -10.38 23.90
CA LYS A 150 -5.44 -10.94 24.27
C LYS A 150 -6.51 -10.70 23.21
N SER A 151 -6.48 -9.55 22.52
CA SER A 151 -7.39 -9.25 21.42
C SER A 151 -7.12 -10.17 20.23
N PHE A 152 -5.86 -10.39 19.89
CA PHE A 152 -5.42 -11.32 18.88
C PHE A 152 -5.89 -12.76 19.20
N TRP A 153 -5.58 -13.28 20.39
CA TRP A 153 -6.02 -14.60 20.84
C TRP A 153 -7.55 -14.71 20.98
N GLY A 154 -8.24 -13.66 21.41
CA GLY A 154 -9.70 -13.64 21.54
C GLY A 154 -10.41 -13.73 20.19
N THR A 155 -9.77 -13.30 19.11
CA THR A 155 -10.28 -13.46 17.74
C THR A 155 -10.17 -14.93 17.30
N PHE A 156 -9.12 -15.62 17.68
CA PHE A 156 -8.91 -17.04 17.41
C PHE A 156 -9.88 -17.96 18.15
N ASN A 157 -10.09 -17.74 19.46
CA ASN A 157 -10.99 -18.56 20.28
C ASN A 157 -12.46 -18.52 19.80
N LYS A 158 -12.87 -17.52 19.04
CA LYS A 158 -14.24 -17.45 18.47
C LYS A 158 -14.49 -18.44 17.33
N TYR A 159 -13.44 -19.02 16.73
CA TYR A 159 -13.53 -19.87 15.54
C TYR A 159 -12.99 -21.29 15.76
N SER A 160 -12.54 -21.67 16.95
CA SER A 160 -11.88 -22.95 17.19
C SER A 160 -12.79 -24.04 17.77
N ASP A 161 -13.05 -25.08 16.96
CA ASP A 161 -13.23 -26.45 17.48
C ASP A 161 -11.84 -26.97 17.89
N GLY A 162 -11.69 -27.63 19.04
CA GLY A 162 -10.40 -27.99 19.68
C GLY A 162 -9.35 -28.70 18.77
N ALA A 163 -9.77 -29.40 17.71
CA ALA A 163 -8.85 -29.99 16.71
C ALA A 163 -8.12 -28.95 15.85
N LYS A 164 -8.71 -27.76 15.63
CA LYS A 164 -8.10 -26.65 14.90
C LYS A 164 -7.09 -25.88 15.74
N GLU A 165 -7.25 -25.92 17.06
CA GLU A 165 -6.34 -25.30 18.03
C GLU A 165 -4.99 -26.03 18.06
N GLU A 166 -4.96 -27.35 18.06
CA GLU A 166 -3.72 -28.15 18.00
C GLU A 166 -2.97 -27.96 16.68
N GLN A 167 -3.68 -27.89 15.55
CA GLN A 167 -3.08 -27.59 14.25
C GLN A 167 -2.47 -26.20 14.22
N PHE A 168 -3.17 -25.22 14.75
CA PHE A 168 -2.70 -23.84 14.83
C PHE A 168 -1.44 -23.72 15.69
N LEU A 169 -1.41 -24.35 16.86
CA LEU A 169 -0.24 -24.38 17.73
C LEU A 169 0.99 -25.04 17.08
N SER A 170 0.78 -26.07 16.27
CA SER A 170 1.87 -26.69 15.50
C SER A 170 2.46 -25.74 14.46
N ILE A 171 1.63 -24.86 13.87
CA ILE A 171 2.05 -23.81 12.94
C ILE A 171 2.95 -22.81 13.66
N TRP A 172 2.53 -22.29 14.80
CA TRP A 172 3.28 -21.29 15.59
C TRP A 172 4.64 -21.80 16.05
N ASN A 173 4.71 -23.04 16.48
CA ASN A 173 5.96 -23.68 16.89
C ASN A 173 7.00 -23.78 15.77
N ASN A 174 6.55 -23.69 14.51
CA ASN A 174 7.39 -23.79 13.32
C ASN A 174 7.56 -22.45 12.57
N LEU A 175 6.96 -21.34 13.02
CA LEU A 175 6.94 -20.07 12.28
C LEU A 175 8.33 -19.56 11.88
N TYR A 176 9.30 -19.61 12.78
CA TYR A 176 10.66 -19.19 12.45
C TYR A 176 11.29 -20.04 11.34
N ARG A 177 11.11 -21.38 11.41
CA ARG A 177 11.59 -22.27 10.35
C ARG A 177 10.89 -21.97 9.02
N ILE A 178 9.56 -21.84 9.04
CA ILE A 178 8.78 -21.55 7.85
C ILE A 178 9.20 -20.19 7.24
N TYR A 179 9.36 -19.16 8.07
CA TYR A 179 9.85 -17.87 7.63
C TYR A 179 11.22 -17.98 6.94
N THR A 180 12.15 -18.74 7.51
CA THR A 180 13.50 -18.90 6.94
C THR A 180 13.49 -19.73 5.65
N ASP A 181 12.77 -20.87 5.64
CA ASP A 181 12.70 -21.78 4.50
C ASP A 181 11.96 -21.13 3.32
N PHE A 182 10.84 -20.43 3.59
CA PHE A 182 10.09 -19.68 2.59
C PHE A 182 10.94 -18.60 1.92
N ARG A 183 11.67 -17.79 2.71
CA ARG A 183 12.59 -16.78 2.17
C ARG A 183 13.69 -17.41 1.33
N ALA A 184 14.30 -18.50 1.79
CA ALA A 184 15.33 -19.22 1.03
C ALA A 184 14.79 -19.76 -0.30
N ASN A 185 13.57 -20.30 -0.31
CA ASN A 185 12.90 -20.76 -1.54
C ASN A 185 12.69 -19.61 -2.53
N LEU A 186 12.14 -18.47 -2.09
CA LEU A 186 11.95 -17.32 -2.95
C LEU A 186 13.26 -16.76 -3.53
N LEU A 187 14.29 -16.65 -2.69
CA LEU A 187 15.63 -16.21 -3.13
C LEU A 187 16.22 -17.13 -4.18
N SER A 188 16.03 -18.45 -4.07
CA SER A 188 16.49 -19.42 -5.07
C SER A 188 15.87 -19.19 -6.46
N LYS A 189 14.70 -18.57 -6.52
CA LYS A 189 13.98 -18.20 -7.75
C LYS A 189 14.29 -16.78 -8.23
N GLY A 190 15.07 -16.00 -7.47
CA GLY A 190 15.25 -14.56 -7.72
C GLY A 190 14.01 -13.74 -7.47
N GLU A 191 13.10 -14.25 -6.62
CA GLU A 191 11.82 -13.65 -6.26
C GLU A 191 11.80 -13.24 -4.79
N ALA A 192 10.91 -12.31 -4.46
CA ALA A 192 10.71 -11.87 -3.08
C ALA A 192 9.32 -11.23 -2.90
N TYR A 193 8.81 -11.20 -1.67
CA TYR A 193 7.76 -10.27 -1.28
C TYR A 193 8.39 -8.91 -0.93
N GLU A 194 7.57 -7.89 -0.82
CA GLU A 194 8.04 -6.50 -0.72
C GLU A 194 8.98 -6.27 0.48
N GLY A 195 8.62 -6.76 1.68
CA GLY A 195 9.45 -6.64 2.88
C GLY A 195 10.84 -7.27 2.75
N MET A 196 10.97 -8.43 2.05
CA MET A 196 12.28 -9.02 1.76
C MET A 196 13.15 -8.10 0.92
N ILE A 197 12.57 -7.47 -0.11
CA ILE A 197 13.24 -6.49 -0.96
C ILE A 197 13.75 -5.33 -0.11
N TYR A 198 12.89 -4.78 0.73
CA TYR A 198 13.21 -3.66 1.61
C TYR A 198 14.31 -4.00 2.60
N ARG A 199 14.19 -5.15 3.26
CA ARG A 199 15.19 -5.62 4.22
C ARG A 199 16.56 -5.84 3.59
N SER A 200 16.62 -6.44 2.39
CA SER A 200 17.89 -6.69 1.71
C SER A 200 18.65 -5.39 1.40
N VAL A 201 17.94 -4.33 1.03
CA VAL A 201 18.53 -3.00 0.80
C VAL A 201 18.98 -2.37 2.12
N ALA A 202 18.16 -2.46 3.17
CA ALA A 202 18.49 -1.92 4.48
C ALA A 202 19.72 -2.59 5.10
N GLU A 203 19.86 -3.90 4.98
CA GLU A 203 21.04 -4.66 5.41
C GLU A 203 22.29 -4.22 4.62
N ALA A 204 22.17 -4.06 3.30
CA ALA A 204 23.27 -3.60 2.45
C ALA A 204 23.81 -2.20 2.84
N VAL A 205 22.91 -1.26 3.16
CA VAL A 205 23.31 0.11 3.54
C VAL A 205 23.82 0.23 4.99
N LYS A 206 23.40 -0.71 5.87
CA LYS A 206 23.92 -0.77 7.26
C LYS A 206 25.30 -1.41 7.35
N GLY A 207 25.74 -2.08 6.28
CA GLY A 207 26.99 -2.83 6.28
C GLY A 207 26.90 -4.20 6.98
N ASP A 208 25.67 -4.66 7.26
CA ASP A 208 25.40 -6.02 7.69
C ASP A 208 25.65 -6.97 6.49
N ALA A 209 25.86 -8.26 6.76
CA ALA A 209 25.95 -9.23 5.68
C ALA A 209 24.57 -9.27 4.97
N PRO A 210 24.47 -8.71 3.74
CA PRO A 210 23.16 -8.60 3.11
C PRO A 210 22.65 -9.99 2.76
N THR A 211 21.37 -10.21 2.96
CA THR A 211 20.67 -11.43 2.55
C THR A 211 20.93 -11.71 1.06
N MET A 212 21.12 -10.64 0.26
CA MET A 212 21.47 -10.70 -1.16
C MET A 212 22.68 -9.82 -1.51
N PRO A 213 23.76 -10.41 -2.04
CA PRO A 213 24.92 -9.63 -2.50
C PRO A 213 24.59 -8.59 -3.58
N SER A 214 23.58 -8.84 -4.42
CA SER A 214 23.10 -7.92 -5.46
C SER A 214 22.66 -6.57 -4.91
N ALA A 215 22.10 -6.50 -3.71
CA ALA A 215 21.66 -5.26 -3.10
C ALA A 215 22.84 -4.30 -2.83
N ALA A 216 23.98 -4.81 -2.41
CA ALA A 216 25.17 -3.99 -2.20
C ALA A 216 25.73 -3.41 -3.52
N GLU A 217 25.67 -4.18 -4.60
CA GLU A 217 26.01 -3.71 -5.94
C GLU A 217 25.00 -2.68 -6.45
N GLY A 218 23.72 -2.92 -6.21
CA GLY A 218 22.64 -2.00 -6.56
C GLY A 218 22.77 -0.64 -5.86
N VAL A 219 23.14 -0.60 -4.59
CA VAL A 219 23.43 0.65 -3.85
C VAL A 219 24.61 1.40 -4.49
N LYS A 220 25.69 0.72 -4.85
CA LYS A 220 26.84 1.35 -5.54
C LYS A 220 26.44 1.88 -6.91
N SER A 221 25.65 1.11 -7.65
CA SER A 221 25.13 1.51 -8.96
C SER A 221 24.26 2.77 -8.84
N LEU A 222 23.37 2.83 -7.82
CA LEU A 222 22.53 3.99 -7.55
C LEU A 222 23.35 5.26 -7.33
N LEU A 223 24.40 5.20 -6.49
CA LEU A 223 25.29 6.30 -6.20
C LEU A 223 26.10 6.79 -7.41
N SER A 224 26.44 5.88 -8.32
CA SER A 224 27.17 6.24 -9.53
C SER A 224 26.27 6.77 -10.66
N LYS A 225 24.99 6.38 -10.65
CA LYS A 225 24.03 6.70 -11.72
C LYS A 225 23.44 8.10 -11.57
N TYR A 226 23.18 8.56 -10.34
CA TYR A 226 22.48 9.80 -10.10
C TYR A 226 23.33 10.78 -9.31
N ARG A 227 23.33 12.03 -9.75
CA ARG A 227 24.00 13.12 -9.03
C ARG A 227 23.24 13.50 -7.74
N LYS A 228 21.91 13.43 -7.79
CA LYS A 228 21.02 13.62 -6.63
C LYS A 228 19.83 12.68 -6.68
N ILE A 229 19.39 12.25 -5.52
CA ILE A 229 18.19 11.45 -5.30
C ILE A 229 17.27 12.27 -4.40
N VAL A 230 16.12 12.67 -4.94
CA VAL A 230 15.20 13.63 -4.32
C VAL A 230 13.94 12.92 -3.91
N PHE A 231 13.71 12.81 -2.62
CA PHE A 231 12.52 12.21 -2.06
C PHE A 231 11.42 13.27 -1.89
N VAL A 232 10.25 13.05 -2.48
CA VAL A 232 9.21 14.09 -2.58
C VAL A 232 7.86 13.54 -2.09
N GLY A 233 7.31 14.14 -1.04
CA GLY A 233 5.95 13.87 -0.56
C GLY A 233 5.76 12.51 0.11
N LEU A 234 6.82 11.90 0.66
CA LEU A 234 6.68 10.74 1.55
C LEU A 234 6.10 11.17 2.89
N ASN A 235 5.53 10.23 3.66
CA ASN A 235 4.97 10.52 4.98
C ASN A 235 5.45 9.50 6.02
N ALA A 236 4.67 8.46 6.34
CA ALA A 236 5.10 7.42 7.26
C ALA A 236 6.22 6.58 6.64
N LEU A 237 7.38 6.55 7.28
CA LEU A 237 8.52 5.77 6.84
C LEU A 237 8.69 4.52 7.69
N ASN A 238 8.87 3.36 7.06
CA ASN A 238 9.29 2.15 7.75
C ASN A 238 10.80 2.17 8.06
N GLU A 239 11.28 1.22 8.84
CA GLU A 239 12.68 1.20 9.29
C GLU A 239 13.68 0.93 8.15
N CYS A 240 13.27 0.20 7.11
CA CYS A 240 14.10 0.01 5.92
C CYS A 240 14.25 1.30 5.11
N GLU A 241 13.16 2.04 4.93
CA GLU A 241 13.20 3.35 4.28
C GLU A 241 14.06 4.33 5.06
N LYS A 242 13.87 4.42 6.38
CA LYS A 242 14.72 5.25 7.25
C LYS A 242 16.19 4.89 7.13
N ALA A 243 16.54 3.60 7.02
CA ALA A 243 17.92 3.16 6.82
C ALA A 243 18.50 3.66 5.51
N LEU A 244 17.78 3.48 4.38
CA LEU A 244 18.21 3.94 3.06
C LEU A 244 18.35 5.47 3.01
N LEU A 245 17.31 6.21 3.46
CA LEU A 245 17.32 7.66 3.46
C LEU A 245 18.50 8.23 4.31
N THR A 246 18.73 7.63 5.47
CA THR A 246 19.84 8.03 6.36
C THR A 246 21.20 7.77 5.71
N TYR A 247 21.35 6.63 5.04
CA TYR A 247 22.57 6.31 4.31
C TYR A 247 22.82 7.30 3.18
N LEU A 248 21.84 7.53 2.29
CA LEU A 248 21.97 8.45 1.16
C LEU A 248 22.19 9.91 1.60
N LYS A 249 21.58 10.31 2.72
CA LYS A 249 21.86 11.62 3.35
C LYS A 249 23.32 11.73 3.79
N LYS A 250 23.88 10.69 4.42
CA LYS A 250 25.29 10.64 4.86
C LYS A 250 26.26 10.70 3.68
N GLU A 251 25.92 10.04 2.55
CA GLU A 251 26.68 10.11 1.31
C GLU A 251 26.56 11.47 0.60
N GLY A 252 25.69 12.37 1.06
CA GLY A 252 25.52 13.72 0.50
C GLY A 252 24.79 13.77 -0.86
N VAL A 253 24.15 12.68 -1.26
CA VAL A 253 23.44 12.56 -2.56
C VAL A 253 21.93 12.70 -2.45
N ALA A 254 21.38 12.71 -1.23
CA ALA A 254 19.93 12.79 -1.03
C ALA A 254 19.45 14.20 -0.71
N ASP A 255 18.24 14.51 -1.18
CA ASP A 255 17.48 15.68 -0.78
C ASP A 255 16.04 15.30 -0.48
N PHE A 256 15.31 16.08 0.34
CA PHE A 256 14.03 15.67 0.91
C PHE A 256 13.04 16.82 0.88
N TYR A 257 11.84 16.57 0.38
CA TYR A 257 10.73 17.53 0.34
C TYR A 257 9.48 16.89 0.94
N TRP A 258 8.97 17.53 1.99
CA TRP A 258 7.81 17.09 2.77
C TRP A 258 6.66 18.03 2.52
N ASP A 259 5.46 17.48 2.34
CA ASP A 259 4.24 18.24 2.18
C ASP A 259 3.53 18.38 3.54
N PHE A 260 3.61 19.55 4.14
CA PHE A 260 3.06 19.83 5.47
C PHE A 260 2.79 21.32 5.67
N TYR A 261 1.94 21.62 6.63
CA TYR A 261 1.68 22.98 7.08
C TYR A 261 2.33 23.22 8.45
N GLY A 262 2.98 24.35 8.64
CA GLY A 262 3.78 24.65 9.84
C GLY A 262 2.97 24.62 11.13
N GLU A 263 1.74 25.14 11.12
CA GLU A 263 0.84 25.09 12.28
C GLU A 263 0.45 23.65 12.64
N GLU A 264 0.18 22.79 11.68
CA GLU A 264 -0.19 21.38 11.91
C GLU A 264 0.95 20.58 12.55
N ILE A 265 2.19 20.92 12.24
CA ILE A 265 3.38 20.27 12.84
C ILE A 265 3.60 20.72 14.28
N THR A 266 3.29 21.98 14.60
CA THR A 266 3.51 22.55 15.94
C THR A 266 2.43 22.15 16.94
N ASP A 267 1.22 21.79 16.45
CA ASP A 267 0.14 21.33 17.31
C ASP A 267 0.42 19.91 17.83
N GLU A 268 0.64 19.79 19.15
CA GLU A 268 0.88 18.49 19.82
C GLU A 268 -0.36 17.59 19.83
N ALA A 269 -1.56 18.16 19.75
CA ALA A 269 -2.81 17.40 19.71
C ALA A 269 -3.05 16.75 18.33
N ASN A 270 -2.40 17.27 17.29
CA ASN A 270 -2.54 16.74 15.92
C ASN A 270 -1.68 15.49 15.72
N LYS A 271 -2.30 14.32 15.94
CA LYS A 271 -1.63 13.03 15.73
C LYS A 271 -1.32 12.71 14.26
N SER A 272 -1.99 13.35 13.30
CA SER A 272 -1.75 13.13 11.88
C SER A 272 -0.36 13.63 11.43
N SER A 273 0.21 14.60 12.15
CA SER A 273 1.52 15.18 11.87
C SER A 273 2.70 14.46 12.57
N LEU A 274 2.43 13.40 13.33
CA LEU A 274 3.47 12.73 14.15
C LEU A 274 4.70 12.30 13.32
N PHE A 275 4.47 11.60 12.22
CA PHE A 275 5.56 11.16 11.34
C PHE A 275 6.24 12.32 10.64
N MET A 276 5.47 13.34 10.27
CA MET A 276 5.98 14.51 9.58
C MET A 276 6.93 15.33 10.46
N LYS A 277 6.62 15.49 11.76
CA LYS A 277 7.52 16.12 12.75
C LYS A 277 8.90 15.45 12.77
N GLU A 278 8.92 14.11 12.85
CA GLU A 278 10.17 13.35 12.85
C GLU A 278 10.93 13.53 11.53
N ASN A 279 10.21 13.42 10.41
CA ASN A 279 10.81 13.48 9.07
C ASN A 279 11.45 14.83 8.78
N VAL A 280 10.77 15.93 9.05
CA VAL A 280 11.28 17.29 8.81
C VAL A 280 12.55 17.55 9.62
N LEU A 281 12.58 17.10 10.87
CA LEU A 281 13.77 17.25 11.73
C LEU A 281 14.93 16.35 11.29
N ARG A 282 14.63 15.12 10.91
CA ARG A 282 15.65 14.11 10.58
C ARG A 282 16.20 14.28 9.17
N TYR A 283 15.34 14.69 8.23
CA TYR A 283 15.65 14.80 6.81
C TYR A 283 15.27 16.18 6.28
N PRO A 284 15.97 17.25 6.64
CA PRO A 284 15.70 18.61 6.14
C PRO A 284 16.04 18.72 4.65
N SER A 285 15.33 19.61 3.94
CA SER A 285 15.61 19.96 2.55
C SER A 285 16.93 20.72 2.42
N LEU A 286 17.70 20.41 1.36
CA LEU A 286 18.92 21.18 1.02
C LEU A 286 18.58 22.61 0.56
N TYR A 287 17.51 22.74 -0.22
CA TYR A 287 16.99 24.01 -0.69
C TYR A 287 15.58 24.18 -0.10
N PRO A 288 15.41 25.02 0.94
CA PRO A 288 14.07 25.28 1.48
C PRO A 288 13.15 25.85 0.38
N LEU A 289 11.90 25.46 0.37
CA LEU A 289 10.90 26.05 -0.53
C LEU A 289 10.76 27.53 -0.20
N PRO A 290 10.76 28.44 -1.23
CA PRO A 290 10.89 29.90 -1.04
C PRO A 290 9.83 30.53 -0.15
N ASP A 291 8.63 29.98 -0.17
CA ASP A 291 7.47 30.53 0.55
C ASP A 291 7.10 29.72 1.78
N GLY A 292 8.02 29.00 2.37
CA GLY A 292 7.73 28.04 3.44
C GLY A 292 6.24 27.72 3.40
N GLN A 293 5.78 26.54 3.40
CA GLN A 293 4.36 26.24 3.21
C GLN A 293 3.53 27.18 4.07
N LYS A 294 3.09 28.30 3.47
CA LYS A 294 2.31 29.32 4.18
C LYS A 294 1.01 28.66 4.57
N ASP A 295 0.81 28.63 5.85
CA ASP A 295 -0.40 28.22 6.49
C ASP A 295 -1.60 28.87 5.79
N ILE A 296 -2.37 28.06 5.07
CA ILE A 296 -3.77 28.40 4.89
C ILE A 296 -4.32 28.26 6.29
N SER A 297 -4.53 29.40 6.95
CA SER A 297 -5.07 29.43 8.30
C SER A 297 -6.30 28.53 8.36
N LEU A 298 -6.38 27.67 9.37
CA LEU A 298 -7.60 26.87 9.62
C LEU A 298 -8.85 27.76 9.70
N ALA A 299 -8.68 29.03 10.06
CA ALA A 299 -9.73 30.03 10.10
C ALA A 299 -10.28 30.41 8.71
N GLU A 300 -9.57 30.10 7.63
CA GLU A 300 -10.01 30.35 6.23
C GLU A 300 -10.70 29.11 5.61
N ARG A 301 -10.77 27.99 6.33
CA ARG A 301 -11.40 26.76 5.86
C ARG A 301 -12.85 26.69 6.35
N GLU A 302 -13.79 26.53 5.42
CA GLU A 302 -15.17 26.21 5.76
C GLU A 302 -15.32 24.68 5.91
N ILE A 303 -15.70 24.23 7.08
CA ILE A 303 -15.88 22.79 7.38
C ILE A 303 -17.35 22.56 7.72
N SER A 304 -18.03 21.78 6.88
CA SER A 304 -19.41 21.35 7.11
C SER A 304 -19.48 19.88 7.45
N VAL A 305 -20.18 19.49 8.51
CA VAL A 305 -20.39 18.11 8.92
C VAL A 305 -21.84 17.74 8.74
N ILE A 306 -22.11 16.77 7.85
CA ILE A 306 -23.46 16.32 7.52
C ILE A 306 -23.67 14.89 8.06
N GLY A 307 -24.53 14.74 9.06
CA GLY A 307 -24.89 13.44 9.63
C GLY A 307 -25.92 12.73 8.74
N VAL A 308 -25.60 11.52 8.26
CA VAL A 308 -26.50 10.71 7.44
C VAL A 308 -26.57 9.29 8.01
N PRO A 309 -27.78 8.70 8.19
CA PRO A 309 -27.97 7.46 8.91
C PRO A 309 -27.49 6.18 8.20
N SER A 310 -27.08 6.26 6.92
CA SER A 310 -26.61 5.08 6.19
C SER A 310 -25.49 5.42 5.20
N ALA A 311 -24.59 4.47 4.95
CA ALA A 311 -23.50 4.60 4.00
C ALA A 311 -23.97 4.94 2.57
N VAL A 312 -25.01 4.25 2.08
CA VAL A 312 -25.63 4.58 0.77
C VAL A 312 -26.30 5.95 0.79
N GLY A 313 -26.90 6.35 1.94
CA GLY A 313 -27.47 7.68 2.13
C GLY A 313 -26.39 8.76 2.02
N GLN A 314 -25.18 8.54 2.57
CA GLN A 314 -24.04 9.44 2.41
C GLN A 314 -23.67 9.63 0.95
N ALA A 315 -23.58 8.54 0.18
CA ALA A 315 -23.33 8.63 -1.26
C ALA A 315 -24.42 9.46 -1.98
N LYS A 316 -25.70 9.24 -1.66
CA LYS A 316 -26.82 9.98 -2.27
C LYS A 316 -26.84 11.48 -1.93
N CYS A 317 -26.24 11.93 -0.82
CA CYS A 317 -26.11 13.35 -0.52
C CYS A 317 -25.32 14.10 -1.58
N LEU A 318 -24.43 13.42 -2.32
CA LEU A 318 -23.65 14.04 -3.38
C LEU A 318 -24.52 14.60 -4.52
N MET A 319 -25.68 14.00 -4.79
CA MET A 319 -26.62 14.52 -5.80
C MET A 319 -27.08 15.96 -5.51
N ASN A 320 -27.12 16.35 -4.23
CA ASN A 320 -27.52 17.67 -3.81
C ASN A 320 -26.33 18.63 -3.62
N LEU A 321 -25.15 18.10 -3.32
CA LEU A 321 -23.95 18.90 -3.02
C LEU A 321 -23.16 19.26 -4.28
N LEU A 322 -22.98 18.29 -5.20
CA LEU A 322 -22.12 18.47 -6.38
C LEU A 322 -22.59 19.53 -7.37
N PRO A 323 -23.91 19.77 -7.60
CA PRO A 323 -24.35 20.81 -8.53
C PRO A 323 -23.93 22.24 -8.15
N GLU A 324 -23.60 22.47 -6.88
CA GLU A 324 -23.19 23.79 -6.35
C GLU A 324 -21.66 23.98 -6.39
N LEU A 325 -20.90 22.94 -6.78
CA LEU A 325 -19.44 22.93 -6.75
C LEU A 325 -18.85 22.90 -8.16
N ASP A 326 -17.65 23.45 -8.33
CA ASP A 326 -16.89 23.30 -9.58
C ASP A 326 -16.33 21.89 -9.69
N PRO A 327 -16.72 21.09 -10.71
CA PRO A 327 -16.24 19.72 -10.87
C PRO A 327 -14.71 19.60 -11.02
N GLN A 328 -14.04 20.62 -11.57
CA GLN A 328 -12.59 20.61 -11.78
C GLN A 328 -11.80 20.83 -10.48
N GLU A 329 -12.41 21.54 -9.53
CA GLU A 329 -11.81 21.82 -8.22
C GLU A 329 -12.33 20.91 -7.11
N THR A 330 -13.22 19.96 -7.43
CA THR A 330 -13.87 19.09 -6.45
C THR A 330 -13.23 17.70 -6.40
N SER A 331 -12.91 17.24 -5.19
CA SER A 331 -12.45 15.88 -4.94
C SER A 331 -13.36 15.16 -3.96
N ILE A 332 -13.77 13.93 -4.31
CA ILE A 332 -14.54 13.05 -3.43
C ILE A 332 -13.57 12.03 -2.84
N VAL A 333 -13.38 12.06 -1.52
CA VAL A 333 -12.51 11.13 -0.80
C VAL A 333 -13.36 10.05 -0.14
N LEU A 334 -13.08 8.78 -0.45
CA LEU A 334 -13.79 7.61 0.09
C LEU A 334 -12.88 6.87 1.08
N PRO A 335 -13.09 7.03 2.39
CA PRO A 335 -12.39 6.22 3.40
C PRO A 335 -12.79 4.74 3.34
N ASP A 336 -14.01 4.46 2.88
CA ASP A 336 -14.53 3.11 2.63
C ASP A 336 -14.69 2.89 1.11
N GLU A 337 -13.83 2.08 0.53
CA GLU A 337 -13.81 1.77 -0.90
C GLU A 337 -15.08 1.07 -1.39
N THR A 338 -15.85 0.43 -0.50
CA THR A 338 -17.09 -0.24 -0.87
C THR A 338 -18.17 0.73 -1.34
N LEU A 339 -18.03 2.01 -1.01
CA LEU A 339 -18.93 3.08 -1.42
C LEU A 339 -18.67 3.61 -2.85
N LEU A 340 -17.62 3.15 -3.52
CA LEU A 340 -17.30 3.62 -4.88
C LEU A 340 -18.50 3.50 -5.83
N TYR A 341 -19.13 2.33 -5.88
CA TYR A 341 -20.26 2.10 -6.78
C TYR A 341 -21.51 2.94 -6.44
N PRO A 342 -21.96 3.00 -5.17
CA PRO A 342 -22.99 3.96 -4.74
C PRO A 342 -22.67 5.40 -5.10
N VAL A 343 -21.43 5.85 -4.92
CA VAL A 343 -21.00 7.21 -5.25
C VAL A 343 -21.08 7.47 -6.75
N LEU A 344 -20.53 6.59 -7.59
CA LEU A 344 -20.59 6.74 -9.05
C LEU A 344 -22.04 6.85 -9.57
N ASN A 345 -22.97 6.09 -8.95
CA ASN A 345 -24.40 6.18 -9.29
C ASN A 345 -25.13 7.39 -8.67
N SER A 346 -24.47 8.17 -7.85
CA SER A 346 -25.03 9.36 -7.21
C SER A 346 -24.45 10.66 -7.77
N ILE A 347 -23.52 10.56 -8.72
CA ILE A 347 -23.01 11.75 -9.44
C ILE A 347 -24.08 12.19 -10.47
N PRO A 348 -24.42 13.47 -10.51
CA PRO A 348 -25.36 14.00 -11.51
C PRO A 348 -24.90 13.75 -12.96
N GLU A 349 -25.84 13.47 -13.87
CA GLU A 349 -25.55 13.13 -15.28
C GLU A 349 -24.89 14.29 -16.06
N GLU A 350 -25.00 15.50 -15.56
CA GLU A 350 -24.37 16.69 -16.11
C GLU A 350 -22.85 16.68 -15.96
N ILE A 351 -22.34 15.98 -14.93
CA ILE A 351 -20.91 15.82 -14.66
C ILE A 351 -20.40 14.60 -15.44
N ARG A 352 -19.82 14.84 -16.61
CA ARG A 352 -19.38 13.77 -17.53
C ARG A 352 -17.94 13.34 -17.33
N ASP A 353 -17.08 14.26 -16.90
CA ASP A 353 -15.65 14.00 -16.75
C ASP A 353 -15.33 13.62 -15.29
N ILE A 354 -15.15 12.32 -15.07
CA ILE A 354 -14.88 11.76 -13.75
C ILE A 354 -13.55 11.02 -13.78
N ASN A 355 -12.65 11.37 -12.86
CA ASN A 355 -11.38 10.67 -12.69
C ASN A 355 -11.43 9.77 -11.44
N VAL A 356 -11.53 8.45 -11.65
CA VAL A 356 -11.53 7.46 -10.57
C VAL A 356 -10.12 6.96 -10.34
N THR A 357 -9.61 7.13 -9.11
CA THR A 357 -8.24 6.77 -8.72
C THR A 357 -8.12 5.47 -7.95
N MET A 358 -9.24 4.88 -7.58
CA MET A 358 -9.30 3.60 -6.86
C MET A 358 -9.67 2.47 -7.82
N GLY A 359 -9.17 1.26 -7.51
CA GLY A 359 -9.58 0.05 -8.23
C GLY A 359 -10.99 -0.39 -7.83
N TYR A 360 -11.72 -0.97 -8.78
CA TYR A 360 -12.96 -1.67 -8.46
C TYR A 360 -12.63 -3.10 -8.02
N SER A 361 -13.08 -3.50 -6.84
CA SER A 361 -12.82 -4.83 -6.32
C SER A 361 -13.47 -5.90 -7.21
N LEU A 362 -12.66 -6.83 -7.74
CA LEU A 362 -13.14 -7.96 -8.55
C LEU A 362 -14.19 -8.78 -7.80
N LYS A 363 -14.11 -8.87 -6.47
CA LYS A 363 -15.08 -9.54 -5.60
C LYS A 363 -16.53 -9.05 -5.82
N ASN A 364 -16.70 -7.77 -6.16
CA ASN A 364 -18.01 -7.14 -6.38
C ASN A 364 -18.45 -7.19 -7.85
N SER A 365 -17.65 -7.80 -8.73
CA SER A 365 -17.96 -7.90 -10.16
C SER A 365 -18.93 -9.03 -10.48
N GLN A 366 -19.60 -8.91 -11.62
CA GLN A 366 -20.42 -10.01 -12.16
C GLN A 366 -19.60 -11.27 -12.42
N LEU A 367 -18.30 -11.12 -12.79
CA LEU A 367 -17.40 -12.26 -12.96
C LEU A 367 -17.22 -13.04 -11.66
N ALA A 368 -17.00 -12.37 -10.54
CA ALA A 368 -16.86 -13.02 -9.23
C ALA A 368 -18.16 -13.76 -8.84
N THR A 369 -19.31 -13.16 -9.11
CA THR A 369 -20.61 -13.80 -8.87
C THR A 369 -20.77 -15.06 -9.74
N PHE A 370 -20.41 -14.98 -11.02
CA PHE A 370 -20.44 -16.12 -11.95
C PHE A 370 -19.51 -17.25 -11.47
N MET A 371 -18.26 -16.93 -11.13
CA MET A 371 -17.33 -17.93 -10.58
C MET A 371 -17.83 -18.52 -9.26
N GLY A 372 -18.49 -17.69 -8.43
CA GLY A 372 -19.16 -18.14 -7.21
C GLY A 372 -20.28 -19.14 -7.43
N HIS A 373 -20.93 -19.15 -8.59
CA HIS A 373 -21.92 -20.17 -8.97
C HIS A 373 -21.29 -21.45 -9.52
N ILE A 374 -20.14 -21.36 -10.21
CA ILE A 374 -19.43 -22.53 -10.75
C ILE A 374 -18.84 -23.41 -9.64
N SER A 375 -18.21 -22.81 -8.63
CA SER A 375 -17.58 -23.57 -7.54
C SER A 375 -18.56 -24.52 -6.80
N PRO A 376 -19.77 -24.06 -6.38
CA PRO A 376 -20.78 -24.96 -5.78
C PRO A 376 -21.32 -26.02 -6.72
N LEU A 377 -21.32 -25.76 -8.04
CA LEU A 377 -21.77 -26.76 -9.03
C LEU A 377 -20.94 -28.05 -8.88
N TRP A 378 -19.60 -27.92 -8.92
CA TRP A 378 -18.69 -29.07 -8.80
C TRP A 378 -18.62 -29.63 -7.38
N ARG A 379 -18.60 -28.77 -6.37
CA ARG A 379 -18.52 -29.19 -4.96
C ARG A 379 -19.72 -30.03 -4.51
N LYS A 380 -20.90 -29.77 -5.09
CA LYS A 380 -22.14 -30.49 -4.78
C LYS A 380 -22.50 -31.59 -5.82
N ALA A 381 -21.68 -31.79 -6.83
CA ALA A 381 -21.86 -32.83 -7.82
C ALA A 381 -21.82 -34.23 -7.15
N LYS A 382 -22.63 -35.14 -7.64
CA LYS A 382 -22.70 -36.54 -7.18
C LYS A 382 -22.52 -37.48 -8.36
N GLU A 383 -21.76 -38.53 -8.19
CA GLU A 383 -21.68 -39.62 -9.16
C GLU A 383 -22.76 -40.66 -8.84
N ILE A 384 -23.64 -40.93 -9.78
CA ILE A 384 -24.72 -41.93 -9.69
C ILE A 384 -24.67 -42.75 -10.95
N GLY A 385 -24.41 -44.07 -10.83
CA GLY A 385 -24.38 -44.98 -11.98
C GLY A 385 -23.26 -44.70 -13.00
N GLY A 386 -22.18 -44.00 -12.63
CA GLY A 386 -21.11 -43.60 -13.53
C GLY A 386 -21.35 -42.28 -14.28
N GLU A 387 -22.46 -41.60 -13.97
CA GLU A 387 -22.78 -40.26 -14.49
C GLU A 387 -22.70 -39.19 -13.41
N THR A 388 -22.20 -38.01 -13.78
CA THR A 388 -22.07 -36.86 -12.86
C THR A 388 -23.38 -36.09 -12.85
N HIS A 389 -24.05 -36.04 -11.70
CA HIS A 389 -25.29 -35.30 -11.48
C HIS A 389 -25.03 -34.01 -10.74
N PHE A 390 -25.54 -32.92 -11.28
CA PHE A 390 -25.44 -31.60 -10.69
C PHE A 390 -26.71 -31.18 -9.95
N TYR A 391 -26.51 -30.43 -8.85
CA TYR A 391 -27.64 -29.92 -8.09
C TYR A 391 -28.37 -28.83 -8.87
N HIS A 392 -29.70 -28.99 -9.04
CA HIS A 392 -30.51 -28.14 -9.92
C HIS A 392 -30.40 -26.63 -9.63
N SER A 393 -30.31 -26.22 -8.34
CA SER A 393 -30.24 -24.81 -8.00
C SER A 393 -28.92 -24.18 -8.45
N SER A 394 -27.80 -24.93 -8.44
CA SER A 394 -26.51 -24.45 -8.94
C SER A 394 -26.51 -24.29 -10.46
N VAL A 395 -27.15 -25.24 -11.16
CA VAL A 395 -27.34 -25.15 -12.63
C VAL A 395 -28.21 -23.94 -12.97
N SER A 396 -29.38 -23.79 -12.31
CA SER A 396 -30.27 -22.66 -12.54
C SER A 396 -29.63 -21.30 -12.27
N ALA A 397 -28.78 -21.20 -11.23
CA ALA A 397 -28.05 -19.97 -10.93
C ALA A 397 -27.07 -19.61 -12.05
N ILE A 398 -26.39 -20.60 -12.65
CA ILE A 398 -25.46 -20.37 -13.77
C ILE A 398 -26.25 -19.99 -15.03
N LEU A 399 -27.32 -20.72 -15.38
CA LEU A 399 -28.13 -20.44 -16.55
C LEU A 399 -28.83 -19.07 -16.44
N GLY A 400 -29.24 -18.66 -15.24
CA GLY A 400 -29.83 -17.35 -14.98
C GLY A 400 -28.83 -16.20 -14.94
N HIS A 401 -27.51 -16.46 -15.00
CA HIS A 401 -26.49 -15.40 -14.94
C HIS A 401 -26.40 -14.67 -16.27
N LYS A 402 -26.26 -13.33 -16.21
CA LYS A 402 -26.25 -12.46 -17.39
C LYS A 402 -25.25 -12.90 -18.47
N TYR A 403 -24.06 -13.36 -18.09
CA TYR A 403 -23.06 -13.84 -19.05
C TYR A 403 -23.52 -15.04 -19.89
N ILE A 404 -24.41 -15.88 -19.36
CA ILE A 404 -24.97 -17.01 -20.09
C ILE A 404 -26.20 -16.57 -20.90
N GLN A 405 -27.04 -15.71 -20.32
CA GLN A 405 -28.24 -15.21 -21.02
C GLN A 405 -27.93 -14.34 -22.23
N ASP A 406 -26.80 -13.61 -22.20
CA ASP A 406 -26.33 -12.78 -23.30
C ASP A 406 -25.68 -13.60 -24.44
N LEU A 407 -25.51 -14.92 -24.30
CA LEU A 407 -25.03 -15.80 -25.37
C LEU A 407 -26.10 -16.02 -26.42
N PRO A 408 -25.83 -15.85 -27.72
CA PRO A 408 -26.82 -15.93 -28.80
C PRO A 408 -27.53 -17.29 -28.95
N GLU A 409 -26.96 -18.36 -28.41
CA GLU A 409 -27.45 -19.75 -28.59
C GLU A 409 -28.26 -20.27 -27.38
N VAL A 410 -28.40 -19.51 -26.30
CA VAL A 410 -29.08 -19.95 -25.07
C VAL A 410 -30.50 -19.37 -24.94
N GLY A 411 -30.94 -18.57 -25.89
CA GLY A 411 -32.22 -17.85 -25.88
C GLY A 411 -33.38 -18.56 -26.65
N GLU A 412 -33.22 -19.81 -27.11
CA GLU A 412 -34.31 -20.62 -27.71
C GLU A 412 -34.74 -21.76 -26.73
#